data_8b175ab863c47d50f37277b94a9db90e
#
_entry.id   8b175ab863c47d50f37277b94a9db90e
#
_cell.length_a   1.000
_cell.length_b   1.000
_cell.length_c   1.000
_cell.angle_alpha   90.00
_cell.angle_beta   90.00
_cell.angle_gamma   90.00
#
_symmetry.space_group_name_H-M   'P 1'
#
loop_
_entity.id
_entity.type
_entity.pdbx_description
1 polymer ?
#
loop_
_entity_poly.entity_id
_entity_poly.type
_entity_poly.pdbx_seq_one_letter_code
_entity_poly.pdbx_strand_id
1 'polypeptide(L)'
;MLCAIIHRVAKTSVVDYLMPRLFEPLGIERPFWETDQNGIEAGGWGLYIKTMDLAKVMTCYLHEGKYKNKQILPKDWVKEATVNQIGDIKMPSKDKDCCAGYGYCIWMDDTEPYSYRADGMFSQFGINFPSLDATIISTAAIPCEDEARAAIWAFFPAAFADEDGSGVEVDTSSVNRPVASKHSVTESRLIGKTIKVRKKILLNIIGMPVSMLPLAVTFMMSDRAGNIDNIKFNFGDHECDMTWDEGDERNTVCCGMDGRYRYGTMTLGKIKFKVCANAEWIDDINLKVMVRPVETVGMRSLNFLFRRNNKVTITPTSTPSTYKIVDTLSRSFTEIIKNPLLSKICQKAIQIAPPLAEPKHYGKIV
;
A
#
# COMPACT_ATOMS: atom_id res chain seq x y z
N MET A 1 9.51 18.74 6.11
CA MET A 1 10.19 20.06 6.15
C MET A 1 9.98 20.83 4.85
N LEU A 2 10.31 20.31 3.65
CA LEU A 2 10.16 21.01 2.35
C LEU A 2 8.71 21.49 2.12
N CYS A 3 7.71 20.66 2.37
CA CYS A 3 6.29 21.05 2.25
C CYS A 3 5.93 22.21 3.17
N ALA A 4 6.43 22.20 4.41
CA ALA A 4 6.21 23.31 5.33
C ALA A 4 6.86 24.63 4.86
N ILE A 5 8.01 24.56 4.22
CA ILE A 5 8.67 25.73 3.61
C ILE A 5 7.81 26.27 2.47
N ILE A 6 7.35 25.40 1.55
CA ILE A 6 6.47 25.80 0.44
C ILE A 6 5.20 26.45 0.99
N HIS A 7 4.55 25.80 1.95
CA HIS A 7 3.33 26.30 2.59
C HIS A 7 3.51 27.69 3.18
N ARG A 8 4.65 27.90 3.86
CA ARG A 8 4.99 29.20 4.47
C ARG A 8 5.29 30.28 3.44
N VAL A 9 6.03 29.94 2.39
CA VAL A 9 6.48 30.91 1.37
C VAL A 9 5.37 31.21 0.36
N ALA A 10 4.73 30.17 -0.18
CA ALA A 10 3.69 30.32 -1.19
C ALA A 10 2.31 30.67 -0.62
N LYS A 11 2.11 30.58 0.71
CA LYS A 11 0.83 30.82 1.40
C LYS A 11 -0.32 29.94 0.89
N THR A 12 0.00 28.76 0.42
CA THR A 12 -0.96 27.78 -0.11
C THR A 12 -0.49 26.36 0.15
N SER A 13 -1.35 25.35 0.00
CA SER A 13 -0.99 23.95 0.11
C SER A 13 -0.03 23.54 -1.02
N VAL A 14 0.77 22.48 -0.80
CA VAL A 14 1.68 21.99 -1.84
C VAL A 14 0.89 21.47 -3.04
N VAL A 15 -0.26 20.81 -2.80
CA VAL A 15 -1.13 20.35 -3.88
C VAL A 15 -1.63 21.55 -4.70
N ASP A 16 -2.16 22.59 -4.07
CA ASP A 16 -2.64 23.79 -4.77
C ASP A 16 -1.52 24.51 -5.51
N TYR A 17 -0.32 24.55 -4.92
CA TYR A 17 0.86 25.12 -5.57
C TYR A 17 1.26 24.35 -6.83
N LEU A 18 1.17 22.99 -6.79
CA LEU A 18 1.54 22.12 -7.89
C LEU A 18 0.43 21.99 -8.96
N MET A 19 -0.84 22.22 -8.63
CA MET A 19 -1.93 22.09 -9.60
C MET A 19 -1.65 22.84 -10.90
N PRO A 20 -1.47 24.17 -10.93
CA PRO A 20 -1.26 24.88 -12.18
C PRO A 20 0.16 24.71 -12.77
N ARG A 21 1.12 24.19 -11.99
CA ARG A 21 2.54 24.10 -12.38
C ARG A 21 2.95 22.72 -12.89
N LEU A 22 2.34 21.66 -12.35
CA LEU A 22 2.70 20.29 -12.65
C LEU A 22 1.49 19.44 -13.03
N PHE A 23 0.48 19.36 -12.15
CA PHE A 23 -0.59 18.39 -12.31
C PHE A 23 -1.50 18.71 -13.50
N GLU A 24 -2.05 19.91 -13.61
CA GLU A 24 -2.89 20.32 -14.75
C GLU A 24 -2.12 20.26 -16.10
N PRO A 25 -0.87 20.78 -16.20
CA PRO A 25 -0.11 20.65 -17.42
C PRO A 25 0.17 19.21 -17.87
N LEU A 26 0.25 18.26 -16.93
CA LEU A 26 0.38 16.83 -17.21
C LEU A 26 -0.98 16.15 -17.44
N GLY A 27 -2.10 16.85 -17.30
CA GLY A 27 -3.43 16.28 -17.35
C GLY A 27 -3.69 15.30 -16.21
N ILE A 28 -3.22 15.65 -15.02
CA ILE A 28 -3.43 14.91 -13.77
C ILE A 28 -4.53 15.60 -12.99
N GLU A 29 -5.58 14.86 -12.63
CA GLU A 29 -6.62 15.33 -11.74
C GLU A 29 -6.03 15.64 -10.35
N ARG A 30 -6.66 16.55 -9.61
CA ARG A 30 -6.21 16.90 -8.26
C ARG A 30 -5.98 15.66 -7.41
N PRO A 31 -4.74 15.34 -7.02
CA PRO A 31 -4.46 14.19 -6.17
C PRO A 31 -4.81 14.50 -4.71
N PHE A 32 -5.03 13.45 -3.93
CA PHE A 32 -5.10 13.55 -2.48
C PHE A 32 -3.69 13.36 -1.90
N TRP A 33 -3.31 14.19 -0.95
CA TRP A 33 -2.07 14.05 -0.19
C TRP A 33 -2.39 14.14 1.30
N GLU A 34 -1.96 13.15 2.07
CA GLU A 34 -2.14 13.15 3.52
C GLU A 34 -1.42 14.32 4.16
N THR A 35 -2.06 14.91 5.19
CA THR A 35 -1.52 16.07 5.89
C THR A 35 -1.27 15.74 7.36
N ASP A 36 -0.41 16.52 7.99
CA ASP A 36 -0.30 16.57 9.44
C ASP A 36 -1.53 17.28 10.07
N GLN A 37 -1.54 17.35 11.41
CA GLN A 37 -2.60 18.02 12.16
C GLN A 37 -2.73 19.53 11.86
N ASN A 38 -1.74 20.14 11.22
CA ASN A 38 -1.75 21.56 10.81
C ASN A 38 -2.16 21.74 9.34
N GLY A 39 -2.55 20.66 8.66
CA GLY A 39 -2.92 20.68 7.24
C GLY A 39 -1.73 20.79 6.29
N ILE A 40 -0.51 20.50 6.73
CA ILE A 40 0.70 20.49 5.90
C ILE A 40 0.91 19.08 5.35
N GLU A 41 1.07 18.96 4.04
CA GLU A 41 1.30 17.67 3.38
C GLU A 41 2.54 16.97 3.92
N ALA A 42 2.45 15.65 4.12
CA ALA A 42 3.50 14.81 4.71
C ALA A 42 4.82 14.88 3.93
N GLY A 43 4.75 14.99 2.61
CA GLY A 43 5.87 15.25 1.71
C GLY A 43 6.72 14.04 1.37
N GLY A 44 7.06 13.21 2.34
CA GLY A 44 7.83 11.99 2.11
C GLY A 44 6.95 10.76 1.83
N TRP A 45 5.64 10.86 1.99
CA TRP A 45 4.66 9.78 1.83
C TRP A 45 3.23 10.34 1.75
N GLY A 46 2.25 9.47 1.51
CA GLY A 46 0.84 9.83 1.58
C GLY A 46 0.29 10.54 0.35
N LEU A 47 1.01 10.59 -0.78
CA LEU A 47 0.47 11.06 -2.05
C LEU A 47 -0.27 9.93 -2.75
N TYR A 48 -1.57 10.10 -2.98
CA TYR A 48 -2.42 9.17 -3.73
C TYR A 48 -2.47 9.61 -5.18
N ILE A 49 -1.77 8.89 -6.03
CA ILE A 49 -1.65 9.17 -7.47
C ILE A 49 -1.95 7.90 -8.27
N LYS A 50 -2.61 8.04 -9.42
CA LYS A 50 -2.85 6.90 -10.32
C LYS A 50 -1.53 6.45 -10.95
N THR A 51 -1.36 5.15 -11.19
CA THR A 51 -0.17 4.59 -11.85
C THR A 51 0.17 5.31 -13.15
N MET A 52 -0.84 5.58 -13.99
CA MET A 52 -0.65 6.31 -15.24
C MET A 52 -0.30 7.79 -15.05
N ASP A 53 -0.70 8.40 -13.94
CA ASP A 53 -0.32 9.78 -13.65
C ASP A 53 1.12 9.87 -13.14
N LEU A 54 1.60 8.89 -12.38
CA LEU A 54 3.01 8.74 -12.06
C LEU A 54 3.84 8.54 -13.35
N ALA A 55 3.34 7.75 -14.31
CA ALA A 55 3.98 7.60 -15.63
C ALA A 55 4.16 8.94 -16.35
N LYS A 56 3.15 9.81 -16.33
CA LYS A 56 3.26 11.15 -16.94
C LYS A 56 4.35 12.00 -16.26
N VAL A 57 4.47 11.95 -14.94
CA VAL A 57 5.52 12.64 -14.20
C VAL A 57 6.89 12.11 -14.60
N MET A 58 7.07 10.79 -14.61
CA MET A 58 8.35 10.17 -14.99
C MET A 58 8.71 10.41 -16.45
N THR A 59 7.73 10.35 -17.37
CA THR A 59 7.93 10.73 -18.78
C THR A 59 8.37 12.20 -18.92
N CYS A 60 7.83 13.10 -18.09
CA CYS A 60 8.28 14.48 -18.07
C CYS A 60 9.76 14.59 -17.66
N TYR A 61 10.20 13.83 -16.67
CA TYR A 61 11.62 13.74 -16.30
C TYR A 61 12.45 13.10 -17.41
N LEU A 62 11.98 12.02 -18.04
CA LEU A 62 12.65 11.32 -19.15
C LEU A 62 12.96 12.29 -20.31
N HIS A 63 12.01 13.15 -20.62
CA HIS A 63 12.12 14.13 -21.71
C HIS A 63 12.65 15.50 -21.25
N GLU A 64 13.57 15.53 -20.30
CA GLU A 64 14.23 16.74 -19.82
C GLU A 64 13.25 17.86 -19.41
N GLY A 65 12.16 17.48 -18.74
CA GLY A 65 11.14 18.40 -18.24
C GLY A 65 10.02 18.73 -19.24
N LYS A 66 9.99 18.09 -20.42
CA LYS A 66 8.95 18.29 -21.44
C LYS A 66 7.87 17.22 -21.34
N TYR A 67 6.64 17.61 -21.60
CA TYR A 67 5.52 16.70 -21.81
C TYR A 67 4.61 17.23 -22.92
N LYS A 68 4.29 16.40 -23.93
CA LYS A 68 3.50 16.82 -25.11
C LYS A 68 3.97 18.16 -25.70
N ASN A 69 5.26 18.28 -25.97
CA ASN A 69 5.91 19.48 -26.54
C ASN A 69 5.89 20.75 -25.67
N LYS A 70 5.40 20.68 -24.43
CA LYS A 70 5.40 21.79 -23.49
C LYS A 70 6.49 21.59 -22.42
N GLN A 71 7.33 22.62 -22.18
CA GLN A 71 8.28 22.61 -21.08
C GLN A 71 7.49 22.83 -19.77
N ILE A 72 7.53 21.87 -18.85
CA ILE A 72 6.84 21.89 -17.56
C ILE A 72 7.83 22.10 -16.42
N LEU A 73 8.93 21.35 -16.43
CA LEU A 73 10.05 21.53 -15.50
C LEU A 73 11.24 22.17 -16.24
N PRO A 74 12.03 23.04 -15.59
CA PRO A 74 13.25 23.56 -16.21
C PRO A 74 14.18 22.42 -16.59
N LYS A 75 14.72 22.46 -17.84
CA LYS A 75 15.62 21.42 -18.35
C LYS A 75 16.86 21.24 -17.46
N ASP A 76 17.47 22.33 -17.04
CA ASP A 76 18.67 22.29 -16.20
C ASP A 76 18.39 21.70 -14.82
N TRP A 77 17.20 21.97 -14.25
CA TRP A 77 16.75 21.33 -13.01
C TRP A 77 16.67 19.79 -13.16
N VAL A 78 16.05 19.30 -14.24
CA VAL A 78 15.93 17.86 -14.47
C VAL A 78 17.30 17.21 -14.60
N LYS A 79 18.20 17.82 -15.39
CA LYS A 79 19.58 17.34 -15.53
C LYS A 79 20.30 17.26 -14.20
N GLU A 80 20.16 18.29 -13.37
CA GLU A 80 20.80 18.34 -12.06
C GLU A 80 20.16 17.35 -11.07
N ALA A 81 18.83 17.21 -11.10
CA ALA A 81 18.09 16.33 -10.21
C ALA A 81 18.33 14.84 -10.47
N THR A 82 18.67 14.46 -11.68
CA THR A 82 18.83 13.06 -12.11
C THR A 82 20.29 12.60 -12.22
N VAL A 83 21.21 13.28 -11.57
CA VAL A 83 22.62 12.85 -11.44
C VAL A 83 23.01 12.76 -9.99
N ASN A 84 24.07 12.00 -9.71
CA ASN A 84 24.55 11.83 -8.34
C ASN A 84 25.07 13.14 -7.74
N GLN A 85 24.46 13.61 -6.65
CA GLN A 85 24.79 14.84 -5.95
C GLN A 85 25.56 14.63 -4.64
N ILE A 86 25.57 13.40 -4.10
CA ILE A 86 26.08 13.13 -2.75
C ILE A 86 27.35 12.25 -2.73
N GLY A 87 27.88 11.90 -3.92
CA GLY A 87 29.03 11.01 -4.04
C GLY A 87 28.73 9.56 -3.68
N ASP A 88 29.72 8.80 -3.29
CA ASP A 88 29.56 7.39 -2.95
C ASP A 88 28.75 7.20 -1.67
N ILE A 89 27.65 6.49 -1.79
CA ILE A 89 26.80 6.13 -0.64
C ILE A 89 27.38 4.89 0.01
N LYS A 90 27.91 5.04 1.21
CA LYS A 90 28.35 3.91 2.04
C LYS A 90 27.16 3.38 2.85
N MET A 91 26.34 2.57 2.22
CA MET A 91 25.31 1.83 2.92
C MET A 91 25.78 0.45 3.35
N PRO A 92 25.27 -0.11 4.47
CA PRO A 92 25.51 -1.51 4.85
C PRO A 92 24.87 -2.50 3.86
N SER A 93 24.00 -2.02 2.98
CA SER A 93 23.30 -2.82 1.96
C SER A 93 24.29 -3.44 0.98
N LYS A 94 24.03 -4.70 0.61
CA LYS A 94 24.70 -5.38 -0.51
C LYS A 94 24.07 -5.01 -1.85
N ASP A 95 22.99 -4.25 -1.84
CA ASP A 95 22.29 -3.80 -3.02
C ASP A 95 23.07 -2.65 -3.67
N LYS A 96 23.59 -2.91 -4.86
CA LYS A 96 24.38 -1.95 -5.63
C LYS A 96 23.58 -0.72 -6.02
N ASP A 97 22.29 -0.89 -6.31
CA ASP A 97 21.39 0.21 -6.69
C ASP A 97 21.22 1.22 -5.54
N CYS A 98 21.27 0.77 -4.28
CA CYS A 98 21.25 1.67 -3.13
C CYS A 98 22.56 2.46 -2.96
N CYS A 99 23.64 2.07 -3.64
CA CYS A 99 24.94 2.69 -3.56
C CYS A 99 25.33 3.48 -4.82
N ALA A 100 24.55 3.36 -5.90
CA ALA A 100 24.87 3.95 -7.20
C ALA A 100 24.81 5.48 -7.22
N GLY A 101 24.11 6.10 -6.28
CA GLY A 101 24.04 7.54 -6.13
C GLY A 101 22.64 8.07 -5.82
N TYR A 102 22.57 9.35 -5.46
CA TYR A 102 21.33 10.05 -5.15
C TYR A 102 21.36 11.49 -5.62
N GLY A 103 20.36 11.86 -6.39
CA GLY A 103 20.13 13.21 -6.87
C GLY A 103 19.15 14.00 -5.99
N TYR A 104 18.27 14.79 -6.58
CA TYR A 104 17.25 15.54 -5.85
C TYR A 104 15.97 14.70 -5.70
N CYS A 105 15.92 13.85 -4.67
CA CYS A 105 14.87 12.85 -4.43
C CYS A 105 14.75 11.79 -5.54
N ILE A 106 15.82 11.55 -6.27
CA ILE A 106 15.94 10.57 -7.35
C ILE A 106 17.14 9.67 -7.05
N TRP A 107 16.94 8.35 -7.06
CA TRP A 107 18.00 7.35 -6.93
C TRP A 107 18.63 7.05 -8.29
N MET A 108 19.92 6.82 -8.30
CA MET A 108 20.62 6.23 -9.46
C MET A 108 20.57 4.71 -9.33
N ASP A 109 20.61 4.00 -10.45
CA ASP A 109 20.70 2.54 -10.52
C ASP A 109 22.08 2.10 -11.04
N ASP A 110 22.55 0.93 -10.57
CA ASP A 110 23.76 0.27 -11.08
C ASP A 110 23.41 -0.61 -12.30
N THR A 111 22.88 0.01 -13.36
CA THR A 111 22.42 -0.65 -14.59
C THR A 111 23.14 -0.15 -15.84
N GLU A 112 23.21 -1.02 -16.85
CA GLU A 112 23.58 -0.67 -18.20
C GLU A 112 22.43 -1.01 -19.16
N PRO A 113 21.89 -0.05 -19.90
CA PRO A 113 22.24 1.38 -19.91
C PRO A 113 21.81 2.10 -18.61
N TYR A 114 22.38 3.29 -18.40
CA TYR A 114 22.10 4.14 -17.25
C TYR A 114 20.60 4.34 -17.02
N SER A 115 20.19 4.18 -15.77
CA SER A 115 18.83 4.49 -15.33
C SER A 115 18.81 5.26 -14.00
N TYR A 116 17.68 5.88 -13.72
CA TYR A 116 17.39 6.53 -12.44
C TYR A 116 15.93 6.33 -12.07
N ARG A 117 15.62 6.43 -10.78
CA ARG A 117 14.28 6.13 -10.30
C ARG A 117 13.77 7.05 -9.18
N ALA A 118 12.47 7.29 -9.21
CA ALA A 118 11.70 7.58 -8.01
C ALA A 118 11.42 6.26 -7.30
N ASP A 119 11.70 6.20 -5.99
CA ASP A 119 11.64 4.99 -5.17
C ASP A 119 10.80 5.23 -3.92
N GLY A 120 9.77 4.46 -3.72
CA GLY A 120 8.90 4.52 -2.56
C GLY A 120 8.69 3.14 -1.93
N MET A 121 8.43 3.15 -0.62
CA MET A 121 8.18 1.93 0.16
C MET A 121 7.15 1.01 -0.52
N PHE A 122 7.34 -0.29 -0.34
CA PHE A 122 6.53 -1.35 -0.94
C PHE A 122 6.61 -1.42 -2.46
N SER A 123 7.74 -0.97 -3.04
CA SER A 123 8.03 -1.04 -4.48
C SER A 123 7.13 -0.15 -5.35
N GLN A 124 6.91 1.08 -4.86
CA GLN A 124 6.35 2.15 -5.67
C GLN A 124 7.48 2.74 -6.52
N PHE A 125 7.66 2.29 -7.76
CA PHE A 125 8.78 2.70 -8.61
C PHE A 125 8.32 3.50 -9.82
N GLY A 126 9.13 4.51 -10.17
CA GLY A 126 9.16 5.10 -11.49
C GLY A 126 10.61 5.08 -11.99
N ILE A 127 10.95 4.21 -12.94
CA ILE A 127 12.31 3.98 -13.43
C ILE A 127 12.42 4.49 -14.86
N ASN A 128 13.40 5.34 -15.13
CA ASN A 128 13.66 5.89 -16.45
C ASN A 128 14.98 5.37 -17.04
N PHE A 129 14.93 4.98 -18.30
CA PHE A 129 16.08 4.64 -19.14
C PHE A 129 16.21 5.67 -20.28
N PRO A 130 16.97 6.77 -20.08
CA PRO A 130 17.01 7.86 -21.04
C PRO A 130 17.47 7.46 -22.46
N SER A 131 18.44 6.56 -22.56
CA SER A 131 18.96 6.10 -23.86
C SER A 131 18.00 5.18 -24.63
N LEU A 132 17.00 4.62 -23.95
CA LEU A 132 15.99 3.72 -24.53
C LEU A 132 14.64 4.41 -24.72
N ASP A 133 14.53 5.68 -24.33
CA ASP A 133 13.25 6.41 -24.28
C ASP A 133 12.13 5.62 -23.57
N ALA A 134 12.49 4.96 -22.46
CA ALA A 134 11.61 4.02 -21.79
C ALA A 134 11.42 4.36 -20.30
N THR A 135 10.23 4.12 -19.82
CA THR A 135 9.83 4.29 -18.42
C THR A 135 9.10 3.04 -17.90
N ILE A 136 9.52 2.54 -16.75
CA ILE A 136 8.82 1.48 -16.03
C ILE A 136 8.13 2.10 -14.81
N ILE A 137 6.85 1.79 -14.63
CA ILE A 137 6.09 2.19 -13.44
C ILE A 137 5.60 0.96 -12.70
N SER A 138 5.85 0.92 -11.41
CA SER A 138 5.33 -0.08 -10.49
C SER A 138 4.53 0.58 -9.39
N THR A 139 3.32 0.09 -9.15
CA THR A 139 2.55 0.34 -7.95
C THR A 139 2.27 -1.01 -7.31
N ALA A 140 2.91 -1.31 -6.21
CA ALA A 140 2.97 -2.66 -5.65
C ALA A 140 2.72 -2.68 -4.14
N ALA A 141 2.72 -3.87 -3.57
CA ALA A 141 2.64 -4.12 -2.13
C ALA A 141 3.71 -5.14 -1.71
N ILE A 142 4.92 -4.98 -2.25
CA ILE A 142 6.07 -5.86 -2.01
C ILE A 142 6.95 -5.19 -0.94
N PRO A 143 7.12 -5.80 0.25
CA PRO A 143 7.83 -5.17 1.36
C PRO A 143 9.35 -5.20 1.22
N CYS A 144 9.90 -5.97 0.28
CA CYS A 144 11.32 -6.07 0.00
C CYS A 144 11.59 -5.45 -1.37
N GLU A 145 12.01 -4.19 -1.39
CA GLU A 145 12.27 -3.43 -2.61
C GLU A 145 13.39 -4.05 -3.45
N ASP A 146 14.41 -4.63 -2.80
CA ASP A 146 15.53 -5.29 -3.47
C ASP A 146 15.07 -6.52 -4.28
N GLU A 147 14.16 -7.34 -3.71
CA GLU A 147 13.57 -8.48 -4.44
C GLU A 147 12.75 -8.01 -5.64
N ALA A 148 12.02 -6.90 -5.50
CA ALA A 148 11.21 -6.34 -6.56
C ALA A 148 12.07 -5.76 -7.69
N ARG A 149 13.14 -5.02 -7.36
CA ARG A 149 14.11 -4.53 -8.35
C ARG A 149 14.82 -5.68 -9.06
N ALA A 150 15.28 -6.68 -8.32
CA ALA A 150 15.90 -7.87 -8.93
C ALA A 150 14.96 -8.57 -9.93
N ALA A 151 13.65 -8.65 -9.63
CA ALA A 151 12.66 -9.17 -10.56
C ALA A 151 12.51 -8.29 -11.81
N ILE A 152 12.57 -6.95 -11.67
CA ILE A 152 12.55 -6.02 -12.79
C ILE A 152 13.81 -6.20 -13.65
N TRP A 153 15.00 -6.23 -13.03
CA TRP A 153 16.27 -6.38 -13.72
C TRP A 153 16.44 -7.72 -14.44
N ALA A 154 15.70 -8.76 -14.02
CA ALA A 154 15.67 -10.04 -14.72
C ALA A 154 15.05 -9.96 -16.13
N PHE A 155 14.25 -8.95 -16.41
CA PHE A 155 13.56 -8.76 -17.70
C PHE A 155 14.00 -7.50 -18.43
N PHE A 156 14.30 -6.43 -17.71
CA PHE A 156 14.63 -5.12 -18.26
C PHE A 156 16.10 -4.77 -17.98
N PRO A 157 16.80 -4.08 -18.91
CA PRO A 157 16.28 -3.46 -20.14
C PRO A 157 16.14 -4.40 -21.34
N ALA A 158 16.54 -5.67 -21.23
CA ALA A 158 16.57 -6.59 -22.38
C ALA A 158 15.20 -6.72 -23.11
N ALA A 159 14.09 -6.59 -22.36
CA ALA A 159 12.74 -6.61 -22.95
C ALA A 159 12.39 -5.40 -23.81
N PHE A 160 13.25 -4.36 -23.86
CA PHE A 160 13.10 -3.22 -24.77
C PHE A 160 13.88 -3.38 -26.10
N ALA A 161 14.45 -4.56 -26.36
CA ALA A 161 15.11 -4.83 -27.62
C ALA A 161 14.10 -4.86 -28.78
N ASP A 162 14.54 -4.35 -29.96
CA ASP A 162 13.73 -4.21 -31.17
C ASP A 162 13.40 -5.56 -31.88
N GLU A 163 13.47 -6.66 -31.19
CA GLU A 163 13.01 -7.92 -31.75
C GLU A 163 11.49 -7.99 -31.65
N ASP A 164 10.82 -8.17 -32.79
CA ASP A 164 9.40 -8.54 -32.89
C ASP A 164 9.15 -9.81 -32.07
N GLY A 165 9.06 -9.63 -30.76
CA GLY A 165 8.62 -10.69 -29.89
C GLY A 165 7.21 -11.03 -30.32
N SER A 166 7.00 -12.25 -30.84
CA SER A 166 5.67 -12.83 -30.98
C SER A 166 5.03 -12.72 -29.59
N GLY A 167 4.17 -11.71 -29.40
CA GLY A 167 3.54 -11.44 -28.12
C GLY A 167 2.83 -12.71 -27.68
N VAL A 168 3.26 -13.30 -26.58
CA VAL A 168 2.55 -14.41 -25.95
C VAL A 168 1.23 -13.80 -25.46
N GLU A 169 0.16 -14.09 -26.15
CA GLU A 169 -1.18 -13.70 -25.72
C GLU A 169 -1.46 -14.39 -24.38
N VAL A 170 -1.34 -13.65 -23.29
CA VAL A 170 -1.62 -14.18 -21.95
C VAL A 170 -3.12 -14.40 -21.86
N ASP A 171 -3.56 -15.66 -21.86
CA ASP A 171 -4.96 -16.01 -21.63
C ASP A 171 -5.38 -15.57 -20.21
N THR A 172 -5.97 -14.40 -20.12
CA THR A 172 -6.54 -13.86 -18.89
C THR A 172 -7.95 -14.38 -18.62
N SER A 173 -8.53 -15.18 -19.51
CA SER A 173 -9.89 -15.69 -19.39
C SER A 173 -10.12 -16.58 -18.16
N SER A 174 -9.04 -17.21 -17.67
CA SER A 174 -9.10 -18.06 -16.48
C SER A 174 -9.12 -17.26 -15.16
N VAL A 175 -8.64 -16.01 -15.16
CA VAL A 175 -8.44 -15.20 -13.95
C VAL A 175 -9.77 -14.68 -13.38
N ASN A 176 -10.84 -14.61 -14.19
CA ASN A 176 -12.12 -14.01 -13.82
C ASN A 176 -13.34 -14.96 -13.95
N ARG A 177 -13.13 -16.26 -13.96
CA ARG A 177 -14.26 -17.21 -14.02
C ARG A 177 -15.01 -17.21 -12.69
N PRO A 178 -16.35 -17.04 -12.66
CA PRO A 178 -17.11 -17.17 -11.44
C PRO A 178 -17.04 -18.61 -10.96
N VAL A 179 -16.81 -18.77 -9.67
CA VAL A 179 -16.88 -20.06 -8.98
C VAL A 179 -18.28 -20.15 -8.35
N ALA A 180 -18.83 -21.35 -8.27
CA ALA A 180 -20.11 -21.54 -7.57
C ALA A 180 -20.00 -21.05 -6.13
N SER A 181 -20.93 -20.19 -5.71
CA SER A 181 -21.01 -19.69 -4.34
C SER A 181 -21.23 -20.84 -3.37
N LYS A 182 -20.42 -20.89 -2.33
CA LYS A 182 -20.61 -21.84 -1.24
C LYS A 182 -21.40 -21.15 -0.13
N HIS A 183 -22.38 -21.83 0.41
CA HIS A 183 -23.20 -21.39 1.53
C HIS A 183 -23.00 -22.30 2.74
N SER A 184 -23.27 -21.78 3.92
CA SER A 184 -23.14 -22.51 5.18
C SER A 184 -24.43 -22.46 5.99
N VAL A 185 -24.72 -23.54 6.68
CA VAL A 185 -25.80 -23.58 7.69
C VAL A 185 -25.61 -22.53 8.79
N THR A 186 -24.41 -22.03 8.98
CA THR A 186 -24.10 -20.95 9.93
C THR A 186 -24.73 -19.62 9.56
N GLU A 187 -25.02 -19.36 8.28
CA GLU A 187 -25.65 -18.12 7.83
C GLU A 187 -26.98 -17.86 8.52
N SER A 188 -27.80 -18.91 8.68
CA SER A 188 -29.09 -18.80 9.38
C SER A 188 -28.96 -18.31 10.83
N ARG A 189 -27.83 -18.58 11.49
CA ARG A 189 -27.54 -18.11 12.85
C ARG A 189 -27.10 -16.63 12.88
N LEU A 190 -26.73 -16.05 11.74
CA LEU A 190 -26.23 -14.68 11.61
C LEU A 190 -27.32 -13.72 11.16
N ILE A 191 -28.42 -14.21 10.59
CA ILE A 191 -29.53 -13.38 10.12
C ILE A 191 -30.05 -12.47 11.24
N GLY A 192 -30.01 -11.15 11.02
CA GLY A 192 -30.46 -10.16 11.97
C GLY A 192 -29.64 -10.05 13.26
N LYS A 193 -28.53 -10.80 13.37
CA LYS A 193 -27.67 -10.85 14.55
C LYS A 193 -26.44 -9.96 14.38
N THR A 194 -25.84 -9.63 15.54
CA THR A 194 -24.60 -8.83 15.62
C THR A 194 -23.52 -9.66 16.32
N ILE A 195 -22.33 -9.67 15.75
CA ILE A 195 -21.15 -10.18 16.44
C ILE A 195 -20.56 -9.02 17.23
N LYS A 196 -20.71 -9.05 18.56
CA LYS A 196 -20.04 -8.10 19.45
C LYS A 196 -18.60 -8.53 19.67
N VAL A 197 -17.65 -7.71 19.25
CA VAL A 197 -16.20 -7.94 19.37
C VAL A 197 -15.68 -7.33 20.67
N ARG A 198 -14.80 -8.05 21.37
CA ARG A 198 -14.16 -7.54 22.60
C ARG A 198 -13.10 -6.49 22.25
N LYS A 199 -13.24 -5.29 22.77
CA LYS A 199 -12.29 -4.18 22.57
C LYS A 199 -10.88 -4.48 23.09
N LYS A 200 -9.87 -4.05 22.36
CA LYS A 200 -8.44 -4.18 22.69
C LYS A 200 -7.90 -2.87 23.29
N ILE A 201 -8.36 -2.50 24.46
CA ILE A 201 -8.07 -1.20 25.11
C ILE A 201 -6.57 -0.96 25.24
N LEU A 202 -5.78 -1.96 25.66
CA LEU A 202 -4.33 -1.80 25.84
C LEU A 202 -3.61 -1.42 24.52
N LEU A 203 -3.99 -2.04 23.40
CA LEU A 203 -3.37 -1.77 22.11
C LEU A 203 -3.66 -0.34 21.63
N ASN A 204 -4.85 0.18 21.88
CA ASN A 204 -5.18 1.58 21.59
C ASN A 204 -4.35 2.55 22.44
N ILE A 205 -4.14 2.24 23.72
CA ILE A 205 -3.33 3.10 24.62
C ILE A 205 -1.88 3.18 24.13
N ILE A 206 -1.30 2.09 23.64
CA ILE A 206 0.07 2.09 23.07
C ILE A 206 0.14 2.56 21.62
N GLY A 207 -0.97 3.06 21.06
CA GLY A 207 -1.02 3.64 19.71
C GLY A 207 -0.95 2.63 18.56
N MET A 208 -1.28 1.36 18.81
CA MET A 208 -1.40 0.32 17.78
C MET A 208 -2.87 -0.09 17.64
N PRO A 209 -3.71 0.69 16.95
CA PRO A 209 -5.11 0.36 16.78
C PRO A 209 -5.25 -0.90 15.93
N VAL A 210 -6.17 -1.74 16.33
CA VAL A 210 -6.57 -2.90 15.54
C VAL A 210 -7.57 -2.41 14.50
N SER A 211 -7.10 -2.24 13.29
CA SER A 211 -7.85 -1.66 12.18
C SER A 211 -8.20 -2.70 11.11
N MET A 212 -9.22 -2.41 10.33
CA MET A 212 -9.53 -3.13 9.10
C MET A 212 -8.44 -2.95 8.04
N LEU A 213 -7.67 -1.87 8.10
CA LEU A 213 -6.51 -1.66 7.22
C LEU A 213 -5.32 -2.53 7.64
N PRO A 214 -4.48 -2.97 6.70
CA PRO A 214 -3.20 -3.61 7.00
C PRO A 214 -2.28 -2.72 7.85
N LEU A 215 -1.42 -3.32 8.66
CA LEU A 215 -0.49 -2.60 9.53
C LEU A 215 0.34 -1.55 8.77
N ALA A 216 0.82 -1.89 7.56
CA ALA A 216 1.60 -0.98 6.73
C ALA A 216 0.88 0.33 6.45
N VAL A 217 -0.43 0.27 6.23
CA VAL A 217 -1.25 1.47 5.97
C VAL A 217 -1.53 2.22 7.26
N THR A 218 -1.96 1.52 8.31
CA THR A 218 -2.30 2.17 9.61
C THR A 218 -1.09 2.82 10.27
N PHE A 219 0.11 2.31 10.02
CA PHE A 219 1.34 2.90 10.52
C PHE A 219 1.66 4.26 9.87
N MET A 220 1.28 4.42 8.61
CA MET A 220 1.54 5.63 7.81
C MET A 220 0.44 6.68 7.94
N MET A 221 -0.75 6.31 8.40
CA MET A 221 -1.88 7.25 8.53
C MET A 221 -1.72 8.19 9.73
N SER A 222 -2.04 9.46 9.52
CA SER A 222 -2.09 10.48 10.57
C SER A 222 -3.28 10.28 11.50
N ASP A 223 -4.46 10.01 10.94
CA ASP A 223 -5.71 9.71 11.67
C ASP A 223 -6.00 8.21 11.68
N ARG A 224 -6.37 7.67 12.84
CA ARG A 224 -6.66 6.24 13.01
C ARG A 224 -8.09 6.04 13.45
N ALA A 225 -8.77 5.07 12.84
CA ALA A 225 -10.16 4.81 13.13
C ALA A 225 -10.38 4.29 14.57
N GLY A 226 -9.70 3.27 14.98
CA GLY A 226 -9.88 2.68 16.32
C GLY A 226 -10.11 1.18 16.28
N ASN A 227 -10.77 0.63 17.32
CA ASN A 227 -11.05 -0.82 17.37
C ASN A 227 -12.18 -1.20 16.44
N ILE A 228 -12.06 -2.39 15.84
CA ILE A 228 -13.19 -3.08 15.23
C ILE A 228 -14.14 -3.51 16.34
N ASP A 229 -15.41 -3.16 16.21
CA ASP A 229 -16.48 -3.51 17.14
C ASP A 229 -17.59 -4.26 16.37
N ASN A 230 -18.84 -4.07 16.68
CA ASN A 230 -20.00 -4.75 16.12
C ASN A 230 -19.88 -5.11 14.62
N ILE A 231 -19.94 -6.40 14.31
CA ILE A 231 -19.91 -6.88 12.93
C ILE A 231 -21.25 -7.55 12.63
N LYS A 232 -21.81 -7.26 11.45
CA LYS A 232 -23.03 -7.88 10.92
C LYS A 232 -22.77 -8.42 9.52
N PHE A 233 -23.44 -9.52 9.20
CA PHE A 233 -23.47 -10.09 7.87
C PHE A 233 -24.90 -10.14 7.35
N ASN A 234 -25.07 -9.83 6.07
CA ASN A 234 -26.30 -10.04 5.33
C ASN A 234 -25.93 -10.85 4.07
N PHE A 235 -26.38 -12.09 3.98
CA PHE A 235 -26.02 -13.02 2.92
C PHE A 235 -27.09 -13.01 1.82
N GLY A 236 -26.65 -12.91 0.56
CA GLY A 236 -27.42 -13.15 -0.65
C GLY A 236 -26.85 -14.34 -1.42
N ASP A 237 -27.37 -14.61 -2.62
CA ASP A 237 -27.02 -15.82 -3.39
C ASP A 237 -25.55 -15.84 -3.88
N HIS A 238 -25.00 -14.67 -4.25
CA HIS A 238 -23.65 -14.57 -4.80
C HIS A 238 -22.78 -13.52 -4.11
N GLU A 239 -23.29 -12.91 -3.05
CA GLU A 239 -22.59 -11.85 -2.33
C GLU A 239 -23.10 -11.78 -0.88
N CYS A 240 -22.28 -11.15 -0.03
CA CYS A 240 -22.72 -10.79 1.32
C CYS A 240 -22.24 -9.39 1.68
N ASP A 241 -23.09 -8.65 2.40
CA ASP A 241 -22.67 -7.39 2.99
C ASP A 241 -22.05 -7.65 4.36
N MET A 242 -20.84 -7.15 4.58
CA MET A 242 -20.23 -7.08 5.89
C MET A 242 -20.29 -5.64 6.38
N THR A 243 -21.01 -5.41 7.48
CA THR A 243 -21.05 -4.10 8.15
C THR A 243 -20.30 -4.20 9.47
N TRP A 244 -19.48 -3.20 9.77
CA TRP A 244 -18.76 -3.13 11.05
C TRP A 244 -18.64 -1.70 11.56
N ASP A 245 -18.49 -1.57 12.87
CA ASP A 245 -18.11 -0.32 13.52
C ASP A 245 -16.59 -0.34 13.78
N GLU A 246 -15.90 0.76 13.49
CA GLU A 246 -14.48 0.93 13.76
C GLU A 246 -14.22 2.34 14.31
N GLY A 247 -13.94 2.44 15.62
CA GLY A 247 -13.94 3.73 16.31
C GLY A 247 -15.34 4.36 16.25
N ASP A 248 -15.41 5.58 15.76
CA ASP A 248 -16.65 6.34 15.58
C ASP A 248 -17.27 6.16 14.18
N GLU A 249 -16.67 5.32 13.34
CA GLU A 249 -17.09 5.13 11.96
C GLU A 249 -17.81 3.81 11.76
N ARG A 250 -18.82 3.82 10.87
CA ARG A 250 -19.53 2.62 10.42
C ARG A 250 -19.32 2.41 8.94
N ASN A 251 -18.90 1.21 8.58
CA ASN A 251 -18.65 0.82 7.21
C ASN A 251 -19.48 -0.40 6.80
N THR A 252 -19.86 -0.44 5.52
CA THR A 252 -20.44 -1.61 4.88
C THR A 252 -19.73 -1.86 3.57
N VAL A 253 -19.28 -3.09 3.37
CA VAL A 253 -18.69 -3.53 2.09
C VAL A 253 -19.45 -4.74 1.57
N CYS A 254 -19.76 -4.71 0.29
CA CYS A 254 -20.28 -5.87 -0.42
C CYS A 254 -19.10 -6.80 -0.76
N CYS A 255 -19.21 -8.07 -0.40
CA CYS A 255 -18.22 -9.11 -0.64
C CYS A 255 -18.77 -10.13 -1.63
N GLY A 256 -18.11 -10.34 -2.76
CA GLY A 256 -18.49 -11.39 -3.70
C GLY A 256 -18.24 -12.77 -3.12
N MET A 257 -19.20 -13.67 -3.25
CA MET A 257 -19.10 -15.07 -2.80
C MET A 257 -18.90 -16.06 -3.94
N ASP A 258 -18.81 -15.57 -5.17
CA ASP A 258 -18.60 -16.30 -6.42
C ASP A 258 -17.15 -16.26 -6.92
N GLY A 259 -16.19 -16.01 -6.04
CA GLY A 259 -14.77 -15.87 -6.35
C GLY A 259 -14.40 -14.50 -6.93
N ARG A 260 -15.37 -13.64 -7.25
CA ARG A 260 -15.14 -12.28 -7.79
C ARG A 260 -15.18 -11.24 -6.68
N TYR A 261 -14.40 -10.19 -6.86
CA TYR A 261 -14.48 -9.01 -6.00
C TYR A 261 -15.72 -8.17 -6.31
N ARG A 262 -16.30 -7.58 -5.28
CA ARG A 262 -17.24 -6.46 -5.41
C ARG A 262 -16.53 -5.17 -5.03
N TYR A 263 -16.85 -4.11 -5.76
CA TYR A 263 -16.22 -2.80 -5.59
C TYR A 263 -17.15 -1.87 -4.81
N GLY A 264 -16.57 -1.05 -3.94
CA GLY A 264 -17.30 -0.10 -3.12
C GLY A 264 -16.39 0.96 -2.54
N THR A 265 -16.82 1.53 -1.43
CA THR A 265 -16.04 2.49 -0.65
C THR A 265 -16.17 2.22 0.83
N MET A 266 -15.13 2.57 1.59
CA MET A 266 -15.16 2.60 3.06
C MET A 266 -14.47 3.87 3.55
N THR A 267 -14.79 4.32 4.76
CA THR A 267 -14.14 5.44 5.42
C THR A 267 -13.44 4.95 6.67
N LEU A 268 -12.15 5.18 6.78
CA LEU A 268 -11.36 4.83 7.96
C LEU A 268 -10.39 5.97 8.28
N GLY A 269 -10.41 6.45 9.53
CA GLY A 269 -9.61 7.58 9.96
C GLY A 269 -9.93 8.85 9.17
N LYS A 270 -11.22 9.09 8.86
CA LYS A 270 -11.73 10.19 8.02
C LYS A 270 -11.31 10.15 6.55
N ILE A 271 -10.53 9.16 6.14
CA ILE A 271 -10.12 8.98 4.75
C ILE A 271 -11.07 8.02 4.06
N LYS A 272 -11.60 8.43 2.91
CA LYS A 272 -12.45 7.58 2.07
C LYS A 272 -11.61 6.80 1.09
N PHE A 273 -11.65 5.46 1.20
CA PHE A 273 -10.95 4.54 0.32
C PHE A 273 -11.91 3.89 -0.67
N LYS A 274 -11.44 3.68 -1.90
CA LYS A 274 -12.02 2.67 -2.78
C LYS A 274 -11.63 1.30 -2.26
N VAL A 275 -12.58 0.37 -2.25
CA VAL A 275 -12.36 -0.96 -1.73
C VAL A 275 -12.89 -2.01 -2.69
N CYS A 276 -12.23 -3.15 -2.74
CA CYS A 276 -12.82 -4.36 -3.28
C CYS A 276 -12.78 -5.48 -2.23
N ALA A 277 -13.82 -6.29 -2.20
CA ALA A 277 -13.97 -7.34 -1.20
C ALA A 277 -14.57 -8.62 -1.79
N ASN A 278 -14.18 -9.74 -1.21
CA ASN A 278 -14.82 -11.02 -1.44
C ASN A 278 -14.91 -11.82 -0.13
N ALA A 279 -15.77 -12.83 -0.12
CA ALA A 279 -15.94 -13.74 1.00
C ALA A 279 -16.08 -15.17 0.51
N GLU A 280 -15.60 -16.12 1.30
CA GLU A 280 -15.66 -17.55 0.98
C GLU A 280 -15.87 -18.35 2.26
N TRP A 281 -16.87 -19.23 2.27
CA TRP A 281 -16.99 -20.29 3.26
C TRP A 281 -15.95 -21.37 2.94
N ILE A 282 -14.96 -21.51 3.82
CA ILE A 282 -13.95 -22.59 3.71
C ILE A 282 -14.59 -23.92 4.12
N ASP A 283 -15.39 -23.89 5.18
CA ASP A 283 -16.26 -24.97 5.67
C ASP A 283 -17.48 -24.39 6.40
N ASP A 284 -18.31 -25.22 7.02
CA ASP A 284 -19.57 -24.82 7.67
C ASP A 284 -19.43 -23.82 8.83
N ILE A 285 -18.23 -23.65 9.37
CA ILE A 285 -17.98 -22.77 10.53
C ILE A 285 -16.85 -21.76 10.31
N ASN A 286 -16.16 -21.81 9.16
CA ASN A 286 -15.07 -20.92 8.83
C ASN A 286 -15.41 -20.07 7.62
N LEU A 287 -15.61 -18.76 7.83
CA LEU A 287 -15.78 -17.76 6.78
C LEU A 287 -14.50 -16.93 6.67
N LYS A 288 -13.96 -16.83 5.47
CA LYS A 288 -12.85 -15.95 5.13
C LYS A 288 -13.40 -14.75 4.37
N VAL A 289 -13.11 -13.54 4.85
CA VAL A 289 -13.44 -12.27 4.17
C VAL A 289 -12.15 -11.57 3.83
N MET A 290 -12.01 -11.16 2.58
CA MET A 290 -10.88 -10.37 2.11
C MET A 290 -11.34 -8.96 1.74
N VAL A 291 -10.70 -7.96 2.34
CA VAL A 291 -10.98 -6.53 2.09
C VAL A 291 -9.69 -5.89 1.62
N ARG A 292 -9.73 -5.33 0.42
CA ARG A 292 -8.59 -4.66 -0.21
C ARG A 292 -8.94 -3.20 -0.49
N PRO A 293 -8.40 -2.25 0.28
CA PRO A 293 -8.38 -0.85 -0.12
C PRO A 293 -7.51 -0.70 -1.35
N VAL A 294 -8.11 -0.35 -2.50
CA VAL A 294 -7.42 -0.39 -3.81
C VAL A 294 -6.34 0.69 -3.93
N GLU A 295 -6.50 1.77 -3.14
CA GLU A 295 -5.62 2.93 -3.14
C GLU A 295 -4.49 2.82 -2.12
N THR A 296 -4.31 1.66 -1.49
CA THR A 296 -3.30 1.45 -0.44
C THR A 296 -2.45 0.21 -0.70
N VAL A 297 -1.38 0.07 0.07
CA VAL A 297 -0.55 -1.12 0.03
C VAL A 297 -1.19 -2.24 0.84
N GLY A 298 -1.61 -3.29 0.16
CA GLY A 298 -1.99 -4.53 0.79
C GLY A 298 -3.48 -4.77 0.96
N MET A 299 -3.75 -5.93 1.52
CA MET A 299 -5.07 -6.50 1.71
C MET A 299 -5.21 -7.06 3.12
N ARG A 300 -6.37 -6.92 3.71
CA ARG A 300 -6.74 -7.55 4.99
C ARG A 300 -7.60 -8.76 4.74
N SER A 301 -7.20 -9.91 5.30
CA SER A 301 -8.06 -11.09 5.41
C SER A 301 -8.52 -11.27 6.85
N LEU A 302 -9.80 -11.51 7.04
CA LEU A 302 -10.43 -11.84 8.32
C LEU A 302 -10.96 -13.26 8.23
N ASN A 303 -10.44 -14.16 9.07
CA ASN A 303 -10.93 -15.52 9.16
C ASN A 303 -11.84 -15.63 10.42
N PHE A 304 -13.14 -15.80 10.18
CA PHE A 304 -14.16 -15.95 11.22
C PHE A 304 -14.37 -17.44 11.51
N LEU A 305 -14.09 -17.86 12.74
CA LEU A 305 -14.42 -19.19 13.24
C LEU A 305 -15.63 -19.11 14.16
N PHE A 306 -16.77 -19.64 13.70
CA PHE A 306 -18.04 -19.68 14.43
C PHE A 306 -18.17 -20.96 15.25
N ARG A 307 -18.36 -20.85 16.58
CA ARG A 307 -18.50 -21.98 17.46
C ARG A 307 -19.97 -22.21 17.87
N ARG A 308 -20.32 -23.43 18.28
CA ARG A 308 -21.70 -23.81 18.67
C ARG A 308 -22.28 -22.94 19.78
N ASN A 309 -21.46 -22.41 20.69
CA ASN A 309 -21.86 -21.59 21.84
C ASN A 309 -21.94 -20.08 21.51
N ASN A 310 -22.20 -19.72 20.24
CA ASN A 310 -22.24 -18.35 19.74
C ASN A 310 -20.94 -17.56 19.90
N LYS A 311 -19.84 -18.20 20.29
CA LYS A 311 -18.53 -17.58 20.32
C LYS A 311 -17.95 -17.50 18.89
N VAL A 312 -17.32 -16.39 18.59
CA VAL A 312 -16.64 -16.15 17.31
C VAL A 312 -15.19 -15.78 17.60
N THR A 313 -14.27 -16.43 16.90
CA THR A 313 -12.86 -16.04 16.88
C THR A 313 -12.56 -15.44 15.50
N ILE A 314 -11.98 -14.25 15.47
CA ILE A 314 -11.60 -13.58 14.23
C ILE A 314 -10.08 -13.50 14.22
N THR A 315 -9.46 -14.08 13.19
CA THR A 315 -8.01 -14.04 12.99
C THR A 315 -7.72 -13.16 11.79
N PRO A 316 -7.19 -11.94 11.99
CA PRO A 316 -6.76 -11.07 10.91
C PRO A 316 -5.40 -11.55 10.36
N THR A 317 -5.22 -11.39 9.08
CA THR A 317 -3.92 -11.50 8.40
C THR A 317 -3.83 -10.43 7.33
N SER A 318 -2.62 -10.01 6.99
CA SER A 318 -2.38 -9.02 5.93
C SER A 318 -1.54 -9.59 4.80
N THR A 319 -1.73 -9.06 3.62
CA THR A 319 -0.83 -9.22 2.48
C THR A 319 -0.42 -7.80 2.03
N PRO A 320 0.87 -7.44 2.03
CA PRO A 320 2.02 -8.23 2.49
C PRO A 320 1.94 -8.59 3.98
N SER A 321 2.56 -9.72 4.32
CA SER A 321 2.54 -10.25 5.68
C SER A 321 3.17 -9.27 6.67
N THR A 322 2.51 -9.03 7.81
CA THR A 322 3.04 -8.20 8.89
C THR A 322 4.40 -8.69 9.39
N TYR A 323 4.65 -9.99 9.37
CA TYR A 323 5.96 -10.54 9.69
C TYR A 323 7.04 -10.09 8.71
N LYS A 324 6.77 -10.13 7.39
CA LYS A 324 7.72 -9.65 6.38
C LYS A 324 8.01 -8.17 6.53
N ILE A 325 6.99 -7.36 6.74
CA ILE A 325 7.13 -5.90 6.94
C ILE A 325 8.02 -5.61 8.14
N VAL A 326 7.73 -6.25 9.27
CA VAL A 326 8.47 -6.07 10.51
C VAL A 326 9.91 -6.61 10.37
N ASP A 327 10.13 -7.72 9.69
CA ASP A 327 11.46 -8.27 9.42
C ASP A 327 12.29 -7.32 8.55
N THR A 328 11.73 -6.80 7.47
CA THR A 328 12.40 -5.82 6.60
C THR A 328 12.78 -4.56 7.37
N LEU A 329 11.83 -3.95 8.10
CA LEU A 329 12.11 -2.78 8.93
C LEU A 329 13.16 -3.07 9.99
N SER A 330 13.16 -4.28 10.58
CA SER A 330 14.12 -4.65 11.62
C SER A 330 15.54 -4.77 11.10
N ARG A 331 15.72 -5.29 9.91
CA ARG A 331 17.05 -5.38 9.28
C ARG A 331 17.65 -3.99 9.11
N SER A 332 16.89 -3.06 8.57
CA SER A 332 17.31 -1.66 8.42
C SER A 332 17.67 -1.00 9.76
N PHE A 333 16.89 -1.25 10.82
CA PHE A 333 17.16 -0.73 12.14
C PHE A 333 18.36 -1.40 12.84
N THR A 334 18.54 -2.71 12.68
CA THR A 334 19.63 -3.45 13.35
C THR A 334 20.99 -3.16 12.73
N GLU A 335 21.05 -2.80 11.46
CA GLU A 335 22.26 -2.34 10.79
C GLU A 335 22.77 -0.99 11.33
N ILE A 336 21.85 -0.14 11.81
CA ILE A 336 22.17 1.16 12.42
C ILE A 336 22.66 0.99 13.88
N ILE A 337 22.21 -0.05 14.58
CA ILE A 337 22.54 -0.28 16.00
C ILE A 337 23.89 -1.00 16.14
N LYS A 338 24.96 -0.26 16.40
CA LYS A 338 26.32 -0.79 16.57
C LYS A 338 26.50 -1.67 17.83
N ASN A 339 25.59 -1.58 18.81
CA ASN A 339 25.67 -2.36 20.06
C ASN A 339 24.98 -3.73 19.89
N PRO A 340 25.71 -4.86 19.98
CA PRO A 340 25.15 -6.19 19.70
C PRO A 340 24.11 -6.65 20.73
N LEU A 341 24.14 -6.15 21.97
CA LEU A 341 23.14 -6.47 22.99
C LEU A 341 21.82 -5.74 22.70
N LEU A 342 21.93 -4.45 22.38
CA LEU A 342 20.77 -3.62 22.00
C LEU A 342 20.12 -4.14 20.72
N SER A 343 20.92 -4.54 19.73
CA SER A 343 20.44 -5.16 18.50
C SER A 343 19.64 -6.44 18.76
N LYS A 344 20.12 -7.35 19.63
CA LYS A 344 19.39 -8.57 20.03
C LYS A 344 18.08 -8.27 20.77
N ILE A 345 18.07 -7.25 21.64
CA ILE A 345 16.86 -6.84 22.37
C ILE A 345 15.83 -6.28 21.37
N CYS A 346 16.25 -5.41 20.45
CA CYS A 346 15.39 -4.88 19.40
C CYS A 346 14.84 -5.99 18.51
N GLN A 347 15.67 -6.95 18.07
CA GLN A 347 15.20 -8.08 17.27
C GLN A 347 14.13 -8.91 17.99
N LYS A 348 14.30 -9.18 19.30
CA LYS A 348 13.26 -9.88 20.08
C LYS A 348 11.99 -9.06 20.24
N ALA A 349 12.10 -7.76 20.50
CA ALA A 349 10.94 -6.86 20.59
C ALA A 349 10.16 -6.81 19.27
N ILE A 350 10.86 -6.78 18.14
CA ILE A 350 10.32 -6.77 16.80
C ILE A 350 9.59 -8.08 16.49
N GLN A 351 10.09 -9.24 16.91
CA GLN A 351 9.41 -10.54 16.72
C GLN A 351 8.07 -10.63 17.48
N ILE A 352 7.87 -9.83 18.53
CA ILE A 352 6.64 -9.77 19.30
C ILE A 352 5.60 -8.82 18.65
N ALA A 353 6.05 -7.88 17.81
CA ALA A 353 5.19 -6.86 17.21
C ALA A 353 4.07 -7.42 16.29
N PRO A 354 4.29 -8.41 15.40
CA PRO A 354 3.26 -8.91 14.52
C PRO A 354 2.01 -9.45 15.24
N PRO A 355 2.11 -10.30 16.28
CA PRO A 355 0.94 -10.75 17.07
C PRO A 355 0.22 -9.62 17.81
N LEU A 356 0.92 -8.54 18.14
CA LEU A 356 0.31 -7.35 18.74
C LEU A 356 -0.41 -6.49 17.71
N ALA A 357 0.15 -6.37 16.51
CA ALA A 357 -0.44 -5.60 15.42
C ALA A 357 -1.65 -6.31 14.76
N GLU A 358 -1.64 -7.64 14.75
CA GLU A 358 -2.71 -8.48 14.22
C GLU A 358 -3.23 -9.47 15.28
N PRO A 359 -3.74 -8.98 16.40
CA PRO A 359 -4.22 -9.86 17.47
C PRO A 359 -5.50 -10.55 17.07
N LYS A 360 -5.65 -11.80 17.48
CA LYS A 360 -6.95 -12.49 17.40
C LYS A 360 -8.01 -11.72 18.17
N HIS A 361 -9.17 -11.56 17.56
CA HIS A 361 -10.34 -10.98 18.21
C HIS A 361 -11.30 -12.09 18.67
N TYR A 362 -11.99 -11.81 19.72
CA TYR A 362 -13.01 -12.70 20.28
C TYR A 362 -14.33 -11.95 20.32
N GLY A 363 -15.35 -12.56 19.76
CA GLY A 363 -16.70 -12.01 19.72
C GLY A 363 -17.76 -13.00 20.16
N LYS A 364 -18.98 -12.50 20.26
CA LYS A 364 -20.17 -13.30 20.54
C LYS A 364 -21.33 -12.83 19.67
N ILE A 365 -22.07 -13.77 19.08
CA ILE A 365 -23.32 -13.50 18.36
C ILE A 365 -24.39 -13.18 19.38
N VAL A 366 -25.07 -12.03 19.23
CA VAL A 366 -26.14 -11.52 20.08
C VAL A 366 -27.36 -11.13 19.28
#